data_d3d0a0a6ff3a7b4c348bd2568a85de65
#
_entry.id   d3d0a0a6ff3a7b4c348bd2568a85de65
#
_cell.length_a   1.000
_cell.length_b   1.000
_cell.length_c   1.000
_cell.angle_alpha   90.00
_cell.angle_beta   90.00
_cell.angle_gamma   90.00
#
_symmetry.space_group_name_H-M   'P 1'
#
loop_
_entity.id
_entity.type
_entity.pdbx_description
1 polymer ?
#
loop_
_entity_poly.entity_id
_entity_poly.type
_entity_poly.pdbx_seq_one_letter_code
_entity_poly.pdbx_strand_id
1 'polypeptide(L)'
;MGKKYSKNEILEEIQDMGNFYKRKVVNYRGTTSDSKEYYTEVVAEWILKNIYLFDYIKPITREKSYKVDSHDGKNKDNDSNREEEKIAMKLFDLSQNQGKVFDVIGKIIDYQTPLKDIQTDKAGKIDLLAYNEKENPKTLRILELKKLDSKETMLRCVLEAYTYL
;
A
#
# COMPACT_ATOMS: atom_id res chain seq x y z
N MET A 1 -21.40 20.75 -2.94
CA MET A 1 -21.55 19.43 -3.57
C MET A 1 -20.34 19.18 -4.44
N GLY A 2 -19.63 18.07 -4.27
CA GLY A 2 -18.49 17.73 -5.15
C GLY A 2 -18.94 17.42 -6.56
N LYS A 3 -18.06 17.59 -7.54
CA LYS A 3 -18.30 17.19 -8.94
C LYS A 3 -18.64 15.70 -8.99
N LYS A 4 -19.70 15.33 -9.67
CA LYS A 4 -20.03 13.93 -9.98
C LYS A 4 -19.54 13.60 -11.37
N TYR A 5 -18.97 12.43 -11.53
CA TYR A 5 -18.45 11.93 -12.79
C TYR A 5 -19.38 10.87 -13.37
N SER A 6 -19.47 10.81 -14.69
CA SER A 6 -20.10 9.69 -15.40
C SER A 6 -19.14 8.49 -15.42
N LYS A 7 -19.68 7.31 -15.77
CA LYS A 7 -18.86 6.11 -15.94
C LYS A 7 -17.76 6.30 -16.98
N ASN A 8 -18.06 6.95 -18.11
CA ASN A 8 -17.10 7.23 -19.15
C ASN A 8 -15.96 8.15 -18.68
N GLU A 9 -16.30 9.24 -17.96
CA GLU A 9 -15.28 10.15 -17.40
C GLU A 9 -14.31 9.38 -16.45
N ILE A 10 -14.81 8.42 -15.66
CA ILE A 10 -13.97 7.59 -14.80
C ILE A 10 -13.07 6.68 -15.64
N LEU A 11 -13.61 6.05 -16.68
CA LEU A 11 -12.85 5.16 -17.56
C LEU A 11 -11.76 5.89 -18.35
N GLU A 12 -12.00 7.13 -18.75
CA GLU A 12 -10.99 7.97 -19.40
C GLU A 12 -9.82 8.31 -18.45
N GLU A 13 -10.13 8.63 -17.18
CA GLU A 13 -9.09 8.96 -16.20
C GLU A 13 -8.18 7.78 -15.84
N ILE A 14 -8.65 6.54 -16.02
CA ILE A 14 -7.90 5.35 -15.63
C ILE A 14 -6.96 4.81 -16.72
N GLN A 15 -7.03 5.28 -17.94
CA GLN A 15 -6.27 4.71 -19.07
C GLN A 15 -4.75 4.88 -18.96
N ASP A 16 -4.27 5.83 -18.16
CA ASP A 16 -2.84 5.98 -17.91
C ASP A 16 -2.38 5.15 -16.70
N MET A 17 -1.70 4.03 -16.96
CA MET A 17 -1.26 3.07 -15.96
C MET A 17 -0.01 3.49 -15.18
N GLY A 18 0.74 4.50 -15.64
CA GLY A 18 1.91 4.99 -14.93
C GLY A 18 1.56 5.55 -13.55
N ASN A 19 2.13 5.00 -12.48
CA ASN A 19 1.83 5.39 -11.10
C ASN A 19 0.36 5.19 -10.69
N PHE A 20 -0.24 4.11 -11.12
CA PHE A 20 -1.65 3.81 -11.07
C PHE A 20 -2.33 4.06 -9.71
N TYR A 21 -1.77 3.58 -8.60
CA TYR A 21 -2.33 3.79 -7.25
C TYR A 21 -2.29 5.27 -6.80
N LYS A 22 -1.43 6.11 -7.39
CA LYS A 22 -1.33 7.55 -7.12
C LYS A 22 -2.36 8.38 -7.89
N ARG A 23 -3.08 7.78 -8.81
CA ARG A 23 -4.13 8.47 -9.58
C ARG A 23 -5.29 8.84 -8.67
N LYS A 24 -5.80 10.04 -8.84
CA LYS A 24 -6.93 10.52 -8.01
C LYS A 24 -8.15 9.64 -8.14
N VAL A 25 -8.40 9.08 -9.32
CA VAL A 25 -9.57 8.27 -9.64
C VAL A 25 -9.72 7.05 -8.73
N VAL A 26 -8.62 6.40 -8.34
CA VAL A 26 -8.67 5.24 -7.44
C VAL A 26 -9.14 5.60 -6.02
N ASN A 27 -9.14 6.89 -5.71
CA ASN A 27 -9.53 7.41 -4.40
C ASN A 27 -10.87 8.18 -4.43
N TYR A 28 -11.58 8.18 -5.55
CA TYR A 28 -12.88 8.80 -5.65
C TYR A 28 -13.92 8.04 -4.83
N ARG A 29 -14.74 8.79 -4.10
CA ARG A 29 -15.84 8.27 -3.26
C ARG A 29 -17.17 8.68 -3.84
N GLY A 30 -18.14 7.79 -3.76
CA GLY A 30 -19.49 8.01 -4.24
C GLY A 30 -19.80 7.19 -5.47
N THR A 31 -20.82 7.61 -6.20
CA THR A 31 -21.37 6.90 -7.34
C THR A 31 -21.39 7.75 -8.60
N THR A 32 -21.32 7.10 -9.75
CA THR A 32 -21.43 7.72 -11.07
C THR A 32 -22.74 8.50 -11.22
N SER A 33 -22.72 9.56 -12.02
CA SER A 33 -23.89 10.41 -12.26
C SER A 33 -24.97 9.69 -13.07
N ASP A 34 -24.56 8.81 -13.95
CA ASP A 34 -25.42 8.10 -14.92
C ASP A 34 -25.90 6.73 -14.41
N SER A 35 -24.98 5.80 -14.09
CA SER A 35 -25.35 4.41 -13.78
C SER A 35 -25.51 4.12 -12.28
N LYS A 36 -25.15 5.08 -11.39
CA LYS A 36 -25.16 4.93 -9.92
C LYS A 36 -24.22 3.84 -9.37
N GLU A 37 -23.27 3.37 -10.17
CA GLU A 37 -22.23 2.45 -9.73
C GLU A 37 -21.20 3.16 -8.87
N TYR A 38 -20.63 2.49 -7.87
CA TYR A 38 -19.56 3.09 -7.08
C TYR A 38 -18.31 3.33 -7.96
N TYR A 39 -17.67 4.48 -7.81
CA TYR A 39 -16.46 4.80 -8.56
C TYR A 39 -15.38 3.72 -8.39
N THR A 40 -15.20 3.21 -7.18
CA THR A 40 -14.24 2.14 -6.89
C THR A 40 -14.56 0.82 -7.58
N GLU A 41 -15.84 0.50 -7.79
CA GLU A 41 -16.27 -0.69 -8.55
C GLU A 41 -15.94 -0.54 -10.02
N VAL A 42 -16.31 0.59 -10.63
CA VAL A 42 -16.00 0.87 -12.03
C VAL A 42 -14.50 0.75 -12.30
N VAL A 43 -13.68 1.32 -11.40
CA VAL A 43 -12.22 1.25 -11.50
C VAL A 43 -11.73 -0.18 -11.32
N ALA A 44 -12.19 -0.90 -10.30
CA ALA A 44 -11.76 -2.26 -10.02
C ALA A 44 -12.13 -3.22 -11.17
N GLU A 45 -13.33 -3.12 -11.72
CA GLU A 45 -13.74 -3.92 -12.87
C GLU A 45 -12.87 -3.66 -14.11
N TRP A 46 -12.54 -2.39 -14.35
CA TRP A 46 -11.67 -2.05 -15.47
C TRP A 46 -10.28 -2.65 -15.28
N ILE A 47 -9.71 -2.58 -14.05
CA ILE A 47 -8.42 -3.18 -13.72
C ILE A 47 -8.45 -4.68 -13.97
N LEU A 48 -9.44 -5.37 -13.45
CA LEU A 48 -9.55 -6.83 -13.62
C LEU A 48 -9.63 -7.25 -15.08
N LYS A 49 -10.32 -6.46 -15.92
CA LYS A 49 -10.39 -6.69 -17.39
C LYS A 49 -9.07 -6.41 -18.10
N ASN A 50 -8.20 -5.59 -17.51
CA ASN A 50 -6.94 -5.13 -18.10
C ASN A 50 -5.73 -5.50 -17.23
N ILE A 51 -5.83 -6.53 -16.42
CA ILE A 51 -4.78 -6.92 -15.46
C ILE A 51 -3.41 -7.15 -16.13
N TYR A 52 -3.40 -7.61 -17.37
CA TYR A 52 -2.20 -7.79 -18.18
C TYR A 52 -1.38 -6.51 -18.38
N LEU A 53 -1.99 -5.33 -18.20
CA LEU A 53 -1.28 -4.05 -18.28
C LEU A 53 -0.28 -3.86 -17.14
N PHE A 54 -0.46 -4.57 -16.03
CA PHE A 54 0.51 -4.56 -14.92
C PHE A 54 1.84 -5.20 -15.31
N ASP A 55 1.86 -6.12 -16.28
CA ASP A 55 3.07 -6.76 -16.80
C ASP A 55 4.02 -5.74 -17.47
N TYR A 56 3.50 -4.59 -17.88
CA TYR A 56 4.28 -3.49 -18.47
C TYR A 56 4.85 -2.52 -17.42
N ILE A 57 4.48 -2.65 -16.16
CA ILE A 57 5.08 -1.87 -15.08
C ILE A 57 6.50 -2.39 -14.88
N LYS A 58 7.48 -1.53 -15.16
CA LYS A 58 8.89 -1.92 -15.00
C LYS A 58 9.17 -2.24 -13.55
N PRO A 59 9.73 -3.42 -13.25
CA PRO A 59 10.16 -3.73 -11.90
C PRO A 59 11.22 -2.74 -11.44
N ILE A 60 11.19 -2.40 -10.17
CA ILE A 60 12.25 -1.60 -9.56
C ILE A 60 13.46 -2.52 -9.41
N THR A 61 14.47 -2.34 -10.27
CA THR A 61 15.76 -3.02 -10.12
C THR A 61 16.63 -2.23 -9.17
N ARG A 62 17.13 -2.89 -8.13
CA ARG A 62 18.04 -2.28 -7.17
C ARG A 62 19.42 -2.85 -7.34
N GLU A 63 20.40 -1.98 -7.59
CA GLU A 63 21.83 -2.34 -7.51
C GLU A 63 22.33 -2.29 -6.07
N LYS A 64 21.74 -1.41 -5.24
CA LYS A 64 22.11 -1.21 -3.83
C LYS A 64 20.84 -1.08 -2.99
N SER A 65 20.87 -1.63 -1.79
CA SER A 65 19.79 -1.43 -0.82
C SER A 65 20.12 -0.23 0.09
N TYR A 66 19.18 0.72 0.16
CA TYR A 66 19.24 1.75 1.19
C TYR A 66 18.88 1.11 2.53
N LYS A 67 19.84 1.09 3.46
CA LYS A 67 19.63 0.61 4.83
C LYS A 67 19.29 1.78 5.74
N VAL A 68 18.28 1.59 6.58
CA VAL A 68 18.01 2.50 7.70
C VAL A 68 18.60 1.85 8.95
N ASP A 69 19.68 2.41 9.47
CA ASP A 69 20.43 1.81 10.58
C ASP A 69 19.69 1.76 11.92
N SER A 70 18.47 2.31 12.01
CA SER A 70 17.74 2.47 13.26
C SER A 70 16.38 1.78 13.30
N HIS A 71 16.19 0.66 12.59
CA HIS A 71 14.98 -0.15 12.68
C HIS A 71 15.00 -1.03 13.96
N ASP A 72 15.13 -0.39 15.11
CA ASP A 72 15.14 -1.05 16.42
C ASP A 72 13.73 -1.16 17.06
N GLY A 73 12.72 -0.62 16.39
CA GLY A 73 11.32 -0.62 16.87
C GLY A 73 11.08 0.25 18.10
N LYS A 74 12.10 0.91 18.61
CA LYS A 74 11.94 1.79 19.78
C LYS A 74 11.16 3.02 19.38
N ASN A 75 9.99 3.14 19.97
CA ASN A 75 9.13 4.29 19.80
C ASN A 75 9.86 5.52 20.35
N LYS A 76 10.52 6.23 19.47
CA LYS A 76 11.00 7.57 19.79
C LYS A 76 9.75 8.43 19.79
N ASP A 77 9.35 8.92 20.97
CA ASP A 77 8.28 9.90 21.14
C ASP A 77 8.60 11.15 20.30
N ASN A 78 8.30 11.05 19.04
CA ASN A 78 8.37 12.17 18.13
C ASN A 78 6.96 12.68 17.95
N ASP A 79 6.78 13.99 18.05
CA ASP A 79 5.60 14.76 17.66
C ASP A 79 5.25 14.64 16.15
N SER A 80 5.68 13.56 15.55
CA SER A 80 5.42 13.26 14.15
C SER A 80 3.93 12.95 13.96
N ASN A 81 3.28 13.66 13.06
CA ASN A 81 1.91 13.42 12.60
C ASN A 81 1.74 12.10 11.80
N ARG A 82 2.76 11.24 11.82
CA ARG A 82 2.80 9.98 11.04
C ARG A 82 2.26 8.82 11.86
N GLU A 83 0.96 8.78 12.05
CA GLU A 83 0.29 7.76 12.87
C GLU A 83 0.53 6.34 12.34
N GLU A 84 0.52 6.13 11.02
CA GLU A 84 0.76 4.82 10.39
C GLU A 84 2.19 4.33 10.68
N GLU A 85 3.19 5.20 10.61
CA GLU A 85 4.57 4.87 10.99
C GLU A 85 4.69 4.48 12.47
N LYS A 86 4.02 5.19 13.38
CA LYS A 86 3.99 4.84 14.82
C LYS A 86 3.32 3.48 15.05
N ILE A 87 2.25 3.18 14.33
CA ILE A 87 1.57 1.88 14.39
C ILE A 87 2.52 0.78 13.90
N ALA A 88 3.19 1.00 12.75
CA ALA A 88 4.15 0.05 12.20
C ALA A 88 5.27 -0.28 13.18
N MET A 89 5.89 0.75 13.77
CA MET A 89 6.94 0.59 14.79
C MET A 89 6.44 -0.20 16.01
N LYS A 90 5.25 0.11 16.51
CA LYS A 90 4.66 -0.59 17.66
C LYS A 90 4.37 -2.06 17.36
N LEU A 91 3.85 -2.36 16.19
CA LEU A 91 3.58 -3.73 15.76
C LEU A 91 4.87 -4.53 15.58
N PHE A 92 5.90 -3.91 15.03
CA PHE A 92 7.24 -4.49 14.93
C PHE A 92 7.84 -4.78 16.29
N ASP A 93 7.81 -3.82 17.23
CA ASP A 93 8.30 -4.00 18.60
C ASP A 93 7.59 -5.17 19.30
N LEU A 94 6.26 -5.23 19.22
CA LEU A 94 5.48 -6.34 19.76
C LEU A 94 5.94 -7.68 19.20
N SER A 95 6.28 -7.74 17.91
CA SER A 95 6.67 -8.98 17.25
C SER A 95 8.13 -9.36 17.52
N GLN A 96 9.07 -8.43 17.37
CA GLN A 96 10.49 -8.72 17.43
C GLN A 96 11.05 -8.73 18.85
N ASN A 97 10.64 -7.76 19.67
CA ASN A 97 11.19 -7.60 21.01
C ASN A 97 10.35 -8.33 22.08
N GLN A 98 9.04 -8.49 21.86
CA GLN A 98 8.12 -9.13 22.81
C GLN A 98 7.63 -10.51 22.35
N GLY A 99 8.10 -11.00 21.21
CA GLY A 99 7.84 -12.34 20.70
C GLY A 99 6.40 -12.60 20.22
N LYS A 100 5.60 -11.56 19.99
CA LYS A 100 4.21 -11.71 19.56
C LYS A 100 4.13 -12.18 18.11
N VAL A 101 3.40 -13.27 17.89
CA VAL A 101 3.00 -13.76 16.56
C VAL A 101 1.51 -13.47 16.40
N PHE A 102 1.14 -12.84 15.29
CA PHE A 102 -0.25 -12.50 14.98
C PHE A 102 -0.90 -13.63 14.18
N ASP A 103 -2.13 -14.00 14.52
CA ASP A 103 -2.80 -15.18 13.96
C ASP A 103 -2.89 -15.16 12.43
N VAL A 104 -3.26 -14.03 11.83
CA VAL A 104 -3.47 -13.93 10.38
C VAL A 104 -2.19 -13.56 9.65
N ILE A 105 -1.44 -12.59 10.18
CA ILE A 105 -0.28 -12.01 9.46
C ILE A 105 1.05 -12.68 9.80
N GLY A 106 1.12 -13.42 10.90
CA GLY A 106 2.33 -14.10 11.33
C GLY A 106 3.27 -13.19 12.13
N LYS A 107 4.57 -13.39 11.96
CA LYS A 107 5.63 -12.61 12.61
C LYS A 107 6.01 -11.43 11.74
N ILE A 108 5.98 -10.21 12.30
CA ILE A 108 6.45 -9.01 11.60
C ILE A 108 7.98 -9.00 11.67
N ILE A 109 8.63 -8.87 10.53
CA ILE A 109 10.09 -8.96 10.38
C ILE A 109 10.76 -7.64 10.02
N ASP A 110 10.00 -6.69 9.46
CA ASP A 110 10.50 -5.35 9.16
C ASP A 110 9.34 -4.33 9.10
N TYR A 111 9.67 -3.05 9.22
CA TYR A 111 8.71 -1.95 9.11
C TYR A 111 9.34 -0.78 8.33
N GLN A 112 8.49 -0.03 7.62
CA GLN A 112 8.91 1.11 6.80
C GLN A 112 10.07 0.76 5.86
N THR A 113 10.00 -0.45 5.28
CA THR A 113 11.03 -1.00 4.42
C THR A 113 11.15 -0.16 3.15
N PRO A 114 12.27 0.53 2.92
CA PRO A 114 12.39 1.45 1.80
C PRO A 114 12.51 0.70 0.47
N LEU A 115 11.79 1.17 -0.55
CA LEU A 115 11.89 0.71 -1.93
C LEU A 115 12.90 1.51 -2.77
N LYS A 116 13.88 2.14 -2.13
CA LYS A 116 14.82 3.08 -2.73
C LYS A 116 16.27 2.63 -2.55
N ASP A 117 17.12 3.00 -3.50
CA ASP A 117 18.55 2.74 -3.44
C ASP A 117 19.34 3.81 -2.67
N ILE A 118 18.88 5.05 -2.76
CA ILE A 118 19.49 6.20 -2.11
C ILE A 118 18.46 7.06 -1.38
N GLN A 119 18.90 7.89 -0.45
CA GLN A 119 18.03 8.70 0.39
C GLN A 119 17.13 9.67 -0.39
N THR A 120 17.63 10.21 -1.50
CA THR A 120 16.91 11.19 -2.34
C THR A 120 15.92 10.54 -3.30
N ASP A 121 15.93 9.23 -3.43
CA ASP A 121 14.99 8.49 -4.25
C ASP A 121 13.56 8.65 -3.72
N LYS A 122 12.60 8.88 -4.62
CA LYS A 122 11.18 9.07 -4.30
C LYS A 122 10.36 7.77 -4.29
N ALA A 123 11.02 6.61 -4.43
CA ALA A 123 10.35 5.33 -4.27
C ALA A 123 9.70 5.25 -2.89
N GLY A 124 8.57 4.55 -2.83
CA GLY A 124 7.79 4.39 -1.59
C GLY A 124 8.50 3.58 -0.52
N LYS A 125 7.76 3.26 0.51
CA LYS A 125 8.16 2.33 1.58
C LYS A 125 7.04 1.32 1.76
N ILE A 126 7.39 0.10 2.08
CA ILE A 126 6.45 -0.91 2.56
C ILE A 126 6.22 -0.66 4.04
N ASP A 127 4.98 -0.53 4.48
CA ASP A 127 4.70 -0.25 5.89
C ASP A 127 5.14 -1.36 6.81
N LEU A 128 4.80 -2.62 6.49
CA LEU A 128 5.23 -3.79 7.24
C LEU A 128 5.53 -4.97 6.32
N LEU A 129 6.57 -5.71 6.67
CA LEU A 129 6.83 -7.04 6.17
C LEU A 129 6.57 -8.07 7.26
N ALA A 130 5.85 -9.13 6.93
CA ALA A 130 5.57 -10.22 7.85
C ALA A 130 5.67 -11.57 7.16
N TYR A 131 5.84 -12.62 7.97
CA TYR A 131 5.83 -13.96 7.44
C TYR A 131 5.27 -14.97 8.46
N ASN A 132 4.66 -16.05 7.98
CA ASN A 132 4.11 -17.07 8.83
C ASN A 132 4.94 -18.35 8.76
N GLU A 133 5.58 -18.70 9.88
CA GLU A 133 6.44 -19.87 9.98
C GLU A 133 5.67 -21.20 9.85
N LYS A 134 4.38 -21.17 10.16
CA LYS A 134 3.51 -22.36 10.13
C LYS A 134 3.00 -22.70 8.73
N GLU A 135 3.20 -21.81 7.76
CA GLU A 135 2.77 -22.04 6.39
C GLU A 135 3.83 -22.81 5.59
N ASN A 136 3.36 -23.71 4.74
CA ASN A 136 4.20 -24.43 3.80
C ASN A 136 3.56 -24.37 2.39
N PRO A 137 4.17 -23.69 1.40
CA PRO A 137 5.42 -22.92 1.52
C PRO A 137 5.30 -21.68 2.41
N LYS A 138 6.41 -21.21 2.95
CA LYS A 138 6.45 -19.95 3.72
C LYS A 138 6.09 -18.77 2.83
N THR A 139 5.16 -17.96 3.27
CA THR A 139 4.65 -16.81 2.51
C THR A 139 5.11 -15.51 3.15
N LEU A 140 5.82 -14.69 2.38
CA LEU A 140 6.10 -13.32 2.76
C LEU A 140 4.86 -12.46 2.50
N ARG A 141 4.47 -11.65 3.47
CA ARG A 141 3.33 -10.73 3.39
C ARG A 141 3.78 -9.30 3.39
N ILE A 142 3.30 -8.56 2.41
CA ILE A 142 3.38 -7.11 2.34
C ILE A 142 2.11 -6.54 2.92
N LEU A 143 2.23 -5.67 3.90
CA LEU A 143 1.10 -5.07 4.60
C LEU A 143 1.16 -3.56 4.45
N GLU A 144 0.09 -3.00 3.95
CA GLU A 144 -0.15 -1.57 3.87
C GLU A 144 -1.07 -1.15 5.02
N LEU A 145 -0.63 -0.20 5.82
CA LEU A 145 -1.39 0.31 6.96
C LEU A 145 -2.19 1.53 6.56
N LYS A 146 -3.40 1.61 7.07
CA LYS A 146 -4.22 2.82 7.00
C LYS A 146 -4.81 3.11 8.36
N LYS A 147 -4.74 4.37 8.78
CA LYS A 147 -5.38 4.81 10.02
C LYS A 147 -6.90 4.74 9.91
N LEU A 148 -7.58 4.59 11.04
CA LEU A 148 -9.03 4.35 11.10
C LEU A 148 -9.86 5.45 10.40
N ASP A 149 -9.41 6.70 10.47
CA ASP A 149 -10.06 7.86 9.87
C ASP A 149 -9.49 8.23 8.48
N SER A 150 -8.73 7.32 7.86
CA SER A 150 -8.17 7.53 6.53
C SER A 150 -9.26 7.85 5.52
N LYS A 151 -8.99 8.86 4.70
CA LYS A 151 -9.86 9.22 3.57
C LYS A 151 -9.55 8.42 2.31
N GLU A 152 -8.59 7.52 2.36
CA GLU A 152 -8.26 6.65 1.23
C GLU A 152 -9.28 5.53 1.07
N THR A 153 -9.48 5.10 -0.17
CA THR A 153 -10.36 3.97 -0.47
C THR A 153 -9.61 2.65 -0.27
N MET A 154 -10.33 1.58 0.01
CA MET A 154 -9.75 0.23 0.05
C MET A 154 -9.05 -0.13 -1.26
N LEU A 155 -9.62 0.28 -2.39
CA LEU A 155 -9.03 0.06 -3.71
C LEU A 155 -7.63 0.67 -3.80
N ARG A 156 -7.44 1.91 -3.35
CA ARG A 156 -6.12 2.53 -3.31
C ARG A 156 -5.14 1.76 -2.45
N CYS A 157 -5.54 1.32 -1.25
CA CYS A 157 -4.69 0.53 -0.37
C CYS A 157 -4.21 -0.78 -1.01
N VAL A 158 -5.14 -1.49 -1.65
CA VAL A 158 -4.82 -2.75 -2.35
C VAL A 158 -3.85 -2.50 -3.51
N LEU A 159 -4.08 -1.47 -4.32
CA LEU A 159 -3.21 -1.16 -5.44
C LEU A 159 -1.83 -0.68 -5.02
N GLU A 160 -1.73 0.07 -3.92
CA GLU A 160 -0.45 0.49 -3.35
C GLU A 160 0.37 -0.72 -2.91
N ALA A 161 -0.21 -1.63 -2.13
CA ALA A 161 0.44 -2.87 -1.74
C ALA A 161 0.82 -3.75 -2.94
N TYR A 162 -0.04 -3.84 -3.95
CA TYR A 162 0.22 -4.62 -5.17
C TYR A 162 1.41 -4.09 -5.98
N THR A 163 1.64 -2.77 -5.99
CA THR A 163 2.79 -2.18 -6.69
C THR A 163 4.14 -2.45 -6.00
N TYR A 164 4.13 -3.05 -4.81
CA TYR A 164 5.34 -3.41 -4.06
C TYR A 164 5.73 -4.87 -4.23
N LEU A 165 4.90 -5.64 -4.94
CA LEU A 165 5.16 -7.05 -5.28
C LEU A 165 6.01 -7.18 -6.54
#